data_d061619851da35bbf0394445dbd534b0
#
_entry.id   d061619851da35bbf0394445dbd534b0
#
_cell.length_a   1.000
_cell.length_b   1.000
_cell.length_c   1.000
_cell.angle_alpha   90.00
_cell.angle_beta   90.00
_cell.angle_gamma   90.00
#
_symmetry.space_group_name_H-M   'P 1'
#
loop_
_entity.id
_entity.type
_entity.pdbx_description
1 polymer ?
#
loop_
_entity_poly.entity_id
_entity_poly.type
_entity_poly.pdbx_seq_one_letter_code
_entity_poly.pdbx_strand_id
1 'polypeptide(L)'
;VIEPMDTFRERMDLGFRLVENDPRRFVTFSIKPTYPATGFGYVERGTPVRDAKQGKRAAIDGVKEEAYHVARFVEKPDRARAEVYVESGDYAWNSGMFVWKAQTFLDALKQFKPESYEGLMEIQKAWGTKKFKGVLEEVYPKLPKISVDYAVMEPVTREAQKAEKAGKNDARFSVCTVQMDLQWLDVGSWPSFAETVNADKQGNRAAGTGKTVQLNCRNTLSVASEGHTVALLGVQDIIVVHTPEATLVMHASKAEELKQLHGMLDDDLR
;
A
#
# COMPACT_ATOMS: atom_id res chain seq x y z
N VAL A 1 7.63 -7.33 -2.88
CA VAL A 1 9.09 -7.41 -3.17
C VAL A 1 9.59 -6.00 -3.43
N ILE A 2 10.72 -5.65 -2.84
CA ILE A 2 11.35 -4.32 -2.96
C ILE A 2 12.82 -4.51 -3.30
N GLU A 3 13.27 -3.93 -4.41
CA GLU A 3 14.66 -4.01 -4.88
C GLU A 3 15.05 -2.72 -5.64
N PRO A 4 16.30 -2.21 -5.48
CA PRO A 4 17.36 -2.72 -4.58
C PRO A 4 17.14 -2.28 -3.14
N MET A 5 17.58 -3.10 -2.18
CA MET A 5 17.37 -2.88 -0.75
C MET A 5 18.10 -1.63 -0.21
N ASP A 6 19.27 -1.29 -0.76
CA ASP A 6 20.01 -0.12 -0.29
C ASP A 6 19.28 1.18 -0.67
N THR A 7 18.75 1.28 -1.90
CA THR A 7 17.89 2.42 -2.28
C THR A 7 16.68 2.52 -1.35
N PHE A 8 16.04 1.39 -1.02
CA PHE A 8 14.93 1.38 -0.08
C PHE A 8 15.32 1.96 1.29
N ARG A 9 16.44 1.54 1.86
CA ARG A 9 16.94 2.05 3.16
C ARG A 9 17.21 3.55 3.10
N GLU A 10 17.87 4.03 2.07
CA GLU A 10 18.16 5.46 1.89
C GLU A 10 16.86 6.30 1.83
N ARG A 11 15.83 5.81 1.14
CA ARG A 11 14.53 6.47 1.07
C ARG A 11 13.81 6.47 2.42
N MET A 12 13.85 5.37 3.13
CA MET A 12 13.29 5.29 4.48
C MET A 12 13.99 6.27 5.42
N ASP A 13 15.32 6.36 5.39
CA ASP A 13 16.10 7.31 6.19
C ASP A 13 15.72 8.76 5.86
N LEU A 14 15.51 9.08 4.59
CA LEU A 14 15.00 10.40 4.19
C LEU A 14 13.62 10.68 4.80
N GLY A 15 12.71 9.71 4.74
CA GLY A 15 11.38 9.82 5.35
C GLY A 15 11.45 10.11 6.85
N PHE A 16 12.29 9.40 7.58
CA PHE A 16 12.50 9.65 9.02
C PHE A 16 13.07 11.04 9.29
N ARG A 17 14.09 11.46 8.54
CA ARG A 17 14.67 12.82 8.68
C ARG A 17 13.65 13.92 8.40
N LEU A 18 12.77 13.74 7.40
CA LEU A 18 11.72 14.70 7.13
C LEU A 18 10.76 14.89 8.30
N VAL A 19 10.40 13.80 8.99
CA VAL A 19 9.53 13.84 10.18
C VAL A 19 10.27 14.40 11.40
N GLU A 20 11.56 14.11 11.56
CA GLU A 20 12.38 14.67 12.64
C GLU A 20 12.59 16.17 12.51
N ASN A 21 12.77 16.66 11.29
CA ASN A 21 12.93 18.09 10.99
C ASN A 21 11.63 18.88 11.15
N ASP A 22 10.48 18.28 10.87
CA ASP A 22 9.17 18.88 11.12
C ASP A 22 8.18 17.80 11.57
N PRO A 23 7.92 17.70 12.88
CA PRO A 23 7.03 16.69 13.46
C PRO A 23 5.57 16.74 12.97
N ARG A 24 5.14 17.83 12.30
CA ARG A 24 3.80 17.97 11.73
C ARG A 24 3.61 17.14 10.45
N ARG A 25 4.70 16.58 9.91
CA ARG A 25 4.70 15.86 8.63
C ARG A 25 4.16 14.45 8.76
N PHE A 26 3.30 14.14 7.82
CA PHE A 26 2.96 12.78 7.41
C PHE A 26 3.75 12.48 6.14
N VAL A 27 4.62 11.50 6.19
CA VAL A 27 5.42 11.09 5.03
C VAL A 27 4.87 9.77 4.49
N THR A 28 4.59 9.73 3.18
CA THR A 28 4.34 8.50 2.43
C THR A 28 5.47 8.26 1.43
N PHE A 29 5.54 7.04 0.92
CA PHE A 29 6.50 6.66 -0.10
C PHE A 29 5.76 6.36 -1.40
N SER A 30 6.23 6.93 -2.49
CA SER A 30 5.55 6.84 -3.77
C SER A 30 6.38 6.11 -4.82
N ILE A 31 5.68 5.33 -5.63
CA ILE A 31 6.25 4.50 -6.69
C ILE A 31 5.78 5.04 -8.04
N LYS A 32 6.69 5.09 -9.02
CA LYS A 32 6.34 5.50 -10.38
C LYS A 32 5.33 4.53 -10.99
N PRO A 33 4.15 4.98 -11.43
CA PRO A 33 3.17 4.11 -12.06
C PRO A 33 3.67 3.57 -13.39
N THR A 34 3.43 2.27 -13.63
CA THR A 34 3.72 1.59 -14.89
C THR A 34 2.46 1.23 -15.66
N TYR A 35 1.29 1.28 -15.01
CA TYR A 35 -0.02 1.04 -15.59
C TYR A 35 -1.11 1.74 -14.76
N PRO A 36 -2.33 1.94 -15.28
CA PRO A 36 -3.42 2.60 -14.56
C PRO A 36 -4.11 1.64 -13.58
N ALA A 37 -3.45 1.40 -12.44
CA ALA A 37 -3.97 0.56 -11.37
C ALA A 37 -5.18 1.20 -10.68
N THR A 38 -6.27 0.45 -10.51
CA THR A 38 -7.45 0.88 -9.75
C THR A 38 -7.45 0.38 -8.31
N GLY A 39 -6.56 -0.57 -7.99
CA GLY A 39 -6.39 -1.14 -6.65
C GLY A 39 -5.48 -0.32 -5.74
N PHE A 40 -4.77 0.69 -6.26
CA PHE A 40 -3.81 1.49 -5.51
C PHE A 40 -4.29 2.91 -5.26
N GLY A 41 -3.76 3.52 -4.19
CA GLY A 41 -3.85 4.96 -3.98
C GLY A 41 -2.86 5.72 -4.88
N TYR A 42 -3.17 6.97 -5.19
CA TYR A 42 -2.32 7.88 -5.96
C TYR A 42 -2.03 9.14 -5.17
N VAL A 43 -0.80 9.63 -5.31
CA VAL A 43 -0.37 10.93 -4.77
C VAL A 43 0.07 11.83 -5.92
N GLU A 44 -0.49 13.03 -5.98
CA GLU A 44 -0.03 14.10 -6.88
C GLU A 44 1.15 14.81 -6.25
N ARG A 45 2.25 14.90 -6.98
CA ARG A 45 3.45 15.60 -6.53
C ARG A 45 3.26 17.12 -6.66
N GLY A 46 3.48 17.80 -5.56
CA GLY A 46 3.50 19.27 -5.52
C GLY A 46 4.91 19.82 -5.58
N THR A 47 5.16 20.88 -4.81
CA THR A 47 6.48 21.53 -4.75
C THR A 47 7.49 20.65 -4.00
N PRO A 48 8.80 20.70 -4.37
CA PRO A 48 9.84 20.00 -3.63
C PRO A 48 9.92 20.48 -2.17
N VAL A 49 10.09 19.53 -1.24
CA VAL A 49 10.29 19.83 0.17
C VAL A 49 11.67 20.45 0.36
N ARG A 50 11.72 21.58 1.08
CA ARG A 50 12.97 22.24 1.49
C ARG A 50 13.27 21.95 2.95
N ASP A 51 14.52 21.69 3.26
CA ASP A 51 14.98 21.60 4.65
C ASP A 51 14.91 23.02 5.28
N ALA A 52 14.08 23.14 6.30
CA ALA A 52 13.85 24.41 6.99
C ALA A 52 15.13 24.97 7.65
N LYS A 53 16.10 24.09 8.01
CA LYS A 53 17.36 24.50 8.67
C LYS A 53 18.45 24.94 7.70
N GLN A 54 18.42 24.45 6.45
CA GLN A 54 19.49 24.70 5.50
C GLN A 54 19.06 25.53 4.27
N GLY A 55 17.75 25.81 4.11
CA GLY A 55 17.21 26.48 2.92
C GLY A 55 17.42 25.69 1.62
N LYS A 56 18.01 24.50 1.72
CA LYS A 56 18.28 23.59 0.60
C LYS A 56 17.10 22.61 0.44
N ARG A 57 16.94 22.08 -0.76
CA ARG A 57 15.98 21.03 -1.03
C ARG A 57 16.33 19.77 -0.23
N ALA A 58 15.33 19.09 0.30
CA ALA A 58 15.55 17.85 1.02
C ALA A 58 16.06 16.79 0.04
N ALA A 59 17.35 16.53 0.11
CA ALA A 59 18.05 15.54 -0.70
C ALA A 59 18.95 14.69 0.21
N ILE A 60 19.25 13.50 -0.23
CA ILE A 60 20.37 12.71 0.31
C ILE A 60 21.64 13.28 -0.34
N ASP A 61 22.74 13.39 0.42
CA ASP A 61 24.00 13.89 -0.11
C ASP A 61 24.40 13.16 -1.40
N GLY A 62 24.46 13.94 -2.52
CA GLY A 62 24.78 13.43 -3.84
C GLY A 62 23.63 12.91 -4.71
N VAL A 63 22.37 12.90 -4.21
CA VAL A 63 21.18 12.44 -4.94
C VAL A 63 20.22 13.60 -5.21
N LYS A 64 19.62 13.64 -6.40
CA LYS A 64 18.63 14.65 -6.82
C LYS A 64 17.37 14.60 -5.95
N GLU A 65 16.64 15.71 -5.91
CA GLU A 65 15.38 15.91 -5.19
C GLU A 65 14.43 14.70 -5.26
N GLU A 66 14.05 14.20 -4.09
CA GLU A 66 13.28 12.97 -4.01
C GLU A 66 12.10 13.07 -3.03
N ALA A 67 11.91 14.25 -2.42
CA ALA A 67 10.80 14.53 -1.52
C ALA A 67 9.98 15.73 -2.01
N TYR A 68 8.66 15.56 -2.04
CA TYR A 68 7.70 16.55 -2.53
C TYR A 68 6.56 16.72 -1.52
N HIS A 69 6.01 17.92 -1.43
CA HIS A 69 4.71 18.10 -0.81
C HIS A 69 3.65 17.36 -1.64
N VAL A 70 2.68 16.75 -0.97
CA VAL A 70 1.57 16.08 -1.65
C VAL A 70 0.50 17.10 -1.99
N ALA A 71 0.31 17.36 -3.28
CA ALA A 71 -0.74 18.25 -3.78
C ALA A 71 -2.12 17.61 -3.71
N ARG A 72 -2.23 16.29 -3.88
CA ARG A 72 -3.49 15.55 -3.76
C ARG A 72 -3.22 14.11 -3.36
N PHE A 73 -4.10 13.55 -2.55
CA PHE A 73 -4.15 12.13 -2.23
C PHE A 73 -5.48 11.56 -2.70
N VAL A 74 -5.47 10.47 -3.47
CA VAL A 74 -6.67 9.83 -4.02
C VAL A 74 -6.54 8.33 -3.83
N GLU A 75 -7.44 7.74 -3.06
CA GLU A 75 -7.46 6.29 -2.83
C GLU A 75 -8.36 5.61 -3.87
N LYS A 76 -7.82 4.60 -4.55
CA LYS A 76 -8.52 3.71 -5.49
C LYS A 76 -9.41 4.46 -6.51
N PRO A 77 -8.82 5.22 -7.45
CA PRO A 77 -9.57 5.91 -8.47
C PRO A 77 -10.26 4.93 -9.43
N ASP A 78 -11.27 5.39 -10.14
CA ASP A 78 -11.80 4.65 -11.29
C ASP A 78 -10.77 4.57 -12.44
N ARG A 79 -11.00 3.68 -13.39
CA ARG A 79 -10.08 3.41 -14.50
C ARG A 79 -9.75 4.65 -15.32
N ALA A 80 -10.75 5.47 -15.65
CA ALA A 80 -10.55 6.66 -16.46
C ALA A 80 -9.64 7.69 -15.77
N ARG A 81 -9.83 7.89 -14.45
CA ARG A 81 -8.94 8.76 -13.66
C ARG A 81 -7.55 8.19 -13.54
N ALA A 82 -7.42 6.88 -13.32
CA ALA A 82 -6.11 6.23 -13.23
C ALA A 82 -5.31 6.40 -14.54
N GLU A 83 -5.94 6.30 -15.70
CA GLU A 83 -5.33 6.55 -17.01
C GLU A 83 -4.81 7.99 -17.13
N VAL A 84 -5.63 8.99 -16.78
CA VAL A 84 -5.23 10.40 -16.76
C VAL A 84 -4.04 10.63 -15.81
N TYR A 85 -4.02 9.99 -14.64
CA TYR A 85 -2.94 10.15 -13.67
C TYR A 85 -1.61 9.58 -14.18
N VAL A 86 -1.63 8.44 -14.85
CA VAL A 86 -0.43 7.84 -15.45
C VAL A 86 0.08 8.69 -16.61
N GLU A 87 -0.81 9.16 -17.49
CA GLU A 87 -0.46 10.00 -18.66
C GLU A 87 0.11 11.34 -18.26
N SER A 88 -0.39 11.98 -17.20
CA SER A 88 0.10 13.29 -16.74
C SER A 88 1.56 13.26 -16.29
N GLY A 89 2.01 12.12 -15.74
CA GLY A 89 3.33 11.99 -15.14
C GLY A 89 3.51 12.69 -13.78
N ASP A 90 2.48 13.37 -13.28
CA ASP A 90 2.53 14.12 -12.00
C ASP A 90 2.13 13.27 -10.81
N TYR A 91 1.51 12.12 -11.07
CA TYR A 91 1.05 11.20 -10.04
C TYR A 91 1.98 10.01 -9.87
N ALA A 92 2.04 9.54 -8.64
CA ALA A 92 2.73 8.31 -8.27
C ALA A 92 1.80 7.41 -7.43
N TRP A 93 2.02 6.09 -7.44
CA TRP A 93 1.28 5.20 -6.54
C TRP A 93 1.69 5.44 -5.10
N ASN A 94 0.72 5.47 -4.20
CA ASN A 94 0.96 5.37 -2.77
C ASN A 94 1.34 3.92 -2.42
N SER A 95 2.53 3.74 -1.86
CA SER A 95 3.01 2.40 -1.48
C SER A 95 2.33 1.81 -0.24
N GLY A 96 1.53 2.60 0.48
CA GLY A 96 0.96 2.21 1.77
C GLY A 96 1.97 2.18 2.92
N MET A 97 3.19 2.65 2.70
CA MET A 97 4.20 2.82 3.75
C MET A 97 4.20 4.27 4.23
N PHE A 98 4.24 4.46 5.54
CA PHE A 98 4.12 5.78 6.15
C PHE A 98 5.11 5.98 7.29
N VAL A 99 5.57 7.22 7.47
CA VAL A 99 6.33 7.67 8.64
C VAL A 99 5.71 8.93 9.20
N TRP A 100 5.48 8.96 10.51
CA TRP A 100 4.99 10.10 11.27
C TRP A 100 5.37 10.00 12.75
N LYS A 101 5.24 11.08 13.48
CA LYS A 101 5.26 11.03 14.96
C LYS A 101 3.93 10.48 15.46
N ALA A 102 3.97 9.54 16.40
CA ALA A 102 2.77 8.92 16.97
C ALA A 102 1.79 9.97 17.52
N GLN A 103 2.29 11.02 18.19
CA GLN A 103 1.45 12.10 18.70
C GLN A 103 0.74 12.87 17.57
N THR A 104 1.44 13.16 16.47
CA THR A 104 0.87 13.85 15.30
C THR A 104 -0.24 13.04 14.67
N PHE A 105 -0.05 11.72 14.58
CA PHE A 105 -1.09 10.80 14.10
C PHE A 105 -2.32 10.80 15.03
N LEU A 106 -2.13 10.72 16.33
CA LEU A 106 -3.22 10.76 17.31
C LEU A 106 -3.97 12.10 17.28
N ASP A 107 -3.26 13.20 17.09
CA ASP A 107 -3.87 14.53 16.95
C ASP A 107 -4.72 14.65 15.69
N ALA A 108 -4.25 14.10 14.57
CA ALA A 108 -5.02 14.04 13.34
C ALA A 108 -6.24 13.12 13.48
N LEU A 109 -6.06 11.94 14.08
CA LEU A 109 -7.16 11.02 14.33
C LEU A 109 -8.24 11.66 15.24
N LYS A 110 -7.84 12.36 16.30
CA LYS A 110 -8.73 13.11 17.16
C LYS A 110 -9.52 14.17 16.40
N GLN A 111 -8.90 14.84 15.45
CA GLN A 111 -9.53 15.90 14.67
C GLN A 111 -10.50 15.34 13.61
N PHE A 112 -10.12 14.30 12.89
CA PHE A 112 -10.85 13.81 11.72
C PHE A 112 -11.71 12.58 11.99
N LYS A 113 -11.38 11.82 13.04
CA LYS A 113 -12.09 10.59 13.46
C LYS A 113 -12.15 10.48 14.98
N PRO A 114 -12.86 11.42 15.66
CA PRO A 114 -12.91 11.47 17.11
C PRO A 114 -13.38 10.16 17.75
N GLU A 115 -14.37 9.49 17.16
CA GLU A 115 -14.88 8.20 17.64
C GLU A 115 -13.78 7.13 17.69
N SER A 116 -12.98 7.00 16.63
CA SER A 116 -11.84 6.08 16.60
C SER A 116 -10.76 6.47 17.63
N TYR A 117 -10.50 7.77 17.77
CA TYR A 117 -9.55 8.27 18.77
C TYR A 117 -9.99 7.94 20.20
N GLU A 118 -11.25 8.21 20.55
CA GLU A 118 -11.79 7.99 21.88
C GLU A 118 -11.74 6.50 22.26
N GLY A 119 -12.14 5.62 21.38
CA GLY A 119 -12.06 4.19 21.63
C GLY A 119 -10.64 3.67 21.76
N LEU A 120 -9.69 4.16 20.96
CA LEU A 120 -8.28 3.81 21.12
C LEU A 120 -7.71 4.33 22.45
N MET A 121 -8.12 5.52 22.91
CA MET A 121 -7.71 6.05 24.22
C MET A 121 -8.31 5.23 25.37
N GLU A 122 -9.52 4.69 25.23
CA GLU A 122 -10.11 3.78 26.20
C GLU A 122 -9.30 2.48 26.30
N ILE A 123 -8.96 1.87 25.17
CA ILE A 123 -8.09 0.68 25.12
C ILE A 123 -6.72 0.99 25.73
N GLN A 124 -6.13 2.13 25.39
CA GLN A 124 -4.84 2.56 25.92
C GLN A 124 -4.81 2.68 27.46
N LYS A 125 -5.89 3.21 28.07
CA LYS A 125 -6.00 3.31 29.53
C LYS A 125 -5.98 1.95 30.23
N ALA A 126 -6.45 0.90 29.54
CA ALA A 126 -6.42 -0.47 30.06
C ALA A 126 -5.08 -1.19 29.81
N TRP A 127 -4.22 -0.65 28.95
CA TRP A 127 -2.96 -1.28 28.54
C TRP A 127 -2.07 -1.64 29.76
N GLY A 128 -1.53 -2.85 29.75
CA GLY A 128 -0.70 -3.35 30.83
C GLY A 128 -1.45 -3.73 32.13
N THR A 129 -2.79 -3.63 32.15
CA THR A 129 -3.62 -4.05 33.29
C THR A 129 -4.30 -5.40 33.01
N LYS A 130 -4.80 -6.04 34.08
CA LYS A 130 -5.62 -7.25 33.95
C LYS A 130 -6.93 -7.05 33.16
N LYS A 131 -7.37 -5.81 33.00
CA LYS A 131 -8.61 -5.45 32.28
C LYS A 131 -8.40 -5.31 30.78
N PHE A 132 -7.15 -5.25 30.29
CA PHE A 132 -6.83 -4.95 28.89
C PHE A 132 -7.59 -5.84 27.90
N LYS A 133 -7.56 -7.16 28.09
CA LYS A 133 -8.21 -8.10 27.16
C LYS A 133 -9.70 -7.84 27.04
N GLY A 134 -10.41 -7.68 28.16
CA GLY A 134 -11.86 -7.44 28.15
C GLY A 134 -12.21 -6.09 27.48
N VAL A 135 -11.45 -5.05 27.79
CA VAL A 135 -11.67 -3.72 27.16
C VAL A 135 -11.40 -3.78 25.65
N LEU A 136 -10.33 -4.47 25.24
CA LEU A 136 -10.01 -4.64 23.81
C LEU A 136 -11.13 -5.37 23.06
N GLU A 137 -11.61 -6.50 23.61
CA GLU A 137 -12.68 -7.31 23.03
C GLU A 137 -14.03 -6.58 22.98
N GLU A 138 -14.27 -5.68 23.92
CA GLU A 138 -15.49 -4.88 23.95
C GLU A 138 -15.44 -3.66 23.03
N VAL A 139 -14.35 -2.92 23.02
CA VAL A 139 -14.24 -1.60 22.34
C VAL A 139 -13.82 -1.75 20.89
N TYR A 140 -12.78 -2.53 20.59
CA TYR A 140 -12.19 -2.61 19.24
C TYR A 140 -13.18 -3.01 18.14
N PRO A 141 -14.08 -3.99 18.33
CA PRO A 141 -15.06 -4.37 17.31
C PRO A 141 -16.09 -3.29 16.98
N LYS A 142 -16.29 -2.30 17.89
CA LYS A 142 -17.24 -1.21 17.73
C LYS A 142 -16.62 -0.02 16.96
N LEU A 143 -15.27 0.01 16.81
CA LEU A 143 -14.61 1.10 16.11
C LEU A 143 -14.95 1.08 14.61
N PRO A 144 -15.04 2.26 13.97
CA PRO A 144 -15.25 2.36 12.54
C PRO A 144 -14.20 1.58 11.75
N LYS A 145 -14.63 0.70 10.85
CA LYS A 145 -13.76 -0.03 9.92
C LYS A 145 -13.36 0.88 8.78
N ILE A 146 -12.28 1.61 8.95
CA ILE A 146 -11.78 2.59 7.98
C ILE A 146 -10.26 2.47 7.85
N SER A 147 -9.72 2.55 6.63
CA SER A 147 -8.27 2.58 6.43
C SER A 147 -7.67 3.92 6.85
N VAL A 148 -6.37 3.92 7.15
CA VAL A 148 -5.60 5.13 7.49
C VAL A 148 -5.64 6.16 6.36
N ASP A 149 -5.71 5.69 5.12
CA ASP A 149 -5.79 6.55 3.94
C ASP A 149 -7.03 7.45 3.99
N TYR A 150 -8.20 6.87 4.21
CA TYR A 150 -9.45 7.62 4.33
C TYR A 150 -9.61 8.33 5.69
N ALA A 151 -9.09 7.74 6.76
CA ALA A 151 -9.25 8.29 8.10
C ALA A 151 -8.35 9.51 8.34
N VAL A 152 -7.14 9.49 7.81
CA VAL A 152 -6.09 10.47 8.13
C VAL A 152 -5.48 11.10 6.88
N MET A 153 -4.95 10.30 5.93
CA MET A 153 -4.14 10.83 4.84
C MET A 153 -4.91 11.78 3.91
N GLU A 154 -6.09 11.39 3.45
CA GLU A 154 -6.93 12.28 2.63
C GLU A 154 -7.39 13.55 3.38
N PRO A 155 -7.94 13.49 4.61
CA PRO A 155 -8.35 14.68 5.35
C PRO A 155 -7.19 15.63 5.64
N VAL A 156 -6.05 15.12 6.07
CA VAL A 156 -4.83 15.91 6.33
C VAL A 156 -4.36 16.61 5.06
N THR A 157 -4.31 15.88 3.93
CA THR A 157 -3.93 16.47 2.64
C THR A 157 -4.88 17.59 2.22
N ARG A 158 -6.20 17.39 2.37
CA ARG A 158 -7.20 18.43 2.05
C ARG A 158 -7.07 19.67 2.95
N GLU A 159 -6.76 19.49 4.23
CA GLU A 159 -6.53 20.60 5.16
C GLU A 159 -5.27 21.38 4.78
N ALA A 160 -4.16 20.68 4.52
CA ALA A 160 -2.91 21.29 4.09
C ALA A 160 -3.09 22.12 2.80
N GLN A 161 -3.81 21.57 1.81
CA GLN A 161 -4.14 22.31 0.57
C GLN A 161 -4.96 23.57 0.81
N LYS A 162 -5.95 23.51 1.70
CA LYS A 162 -6.77 24.69 2.04
C LYS A 162 -5.93 25.77 2.70
N ALA A 163 -5.00 25.40 3.59
CA ALA A 163 -4.09 26.33 4.23
C ALA A 163 -3.14 26.98 3.21
N GLU A 164 -2.56 26.20 2.30
CA GLU A 164 -1.69 26.68 1.24
C GLU A 164 -2.41 27.69 0.31
N LYS A 165 -3.61 27.34 -0.17
CA LYS A 165 -4.44 28.23 -1.00
C LYS A 165 -4.86 29.51 -0.27
N ALA A 166 -4.96 29.50 1.06
CA ALA A 166 -5.24 30.65 1.89
C ALA A 166 -3.98 31.47 2.25
N GLY A 167 -2.81 31.09 1.71
CA GLY A 167 -1.53 31.75 2.01
C GLY A 167 -1.05 31.55 3.46
N LYS A 168 -1.56 30.53 4.16
CA LYS A 168 -1.20 30.23 5.54
C LYS A 168 -0.04 29.25 5.57
N ASN A 169 1.12 29.70 6.03
CA ASN A 169 2.32 28.85 6.15
C ASN A 169 2.36 28.04 7.47
N ASP A 170 1.32 28.12 8.29
CA ASP A 170 1.21 27.53 9.63
C ASP A 170 0.20 26.38 9.71
N ALA A 171 -0.01 25.65 8.63
CA ALA A 171 -0.87 24.47 8.66
C ALA A 171 -0.48 23.53 9.80
N ARG A 172 -1.48 23.03 10.53
CA ARG A 172 -1.30 22.12 11.66
C ARG A 172 -0.58 20.84 11.23
N PHE A 173 -0.86 20.38 10.03
CA PHE A 173 -0.30 19.17 9.43
C PHE A 173 0.22 19.46 8.02
N SER A 174 1.19 18.68 7.56
CA SER A 174 1.61 18.66 6.17
C SER A 174 1.81 17.23 5.69
N VAL A 175 1.64 16.99 4.40
CA VAL A 175 1.86 15.67 3.79
C VAL A 175 2.98 15.79 2.78
N CYS A 176 3.95 14.90 2.88
CA CYS A 176 5.07 14.80 1.96
C CYS A 176 5.14 13.39 1.38
N THR A 177 5.67 13.26 0.18
CA THR A 177 6.01 11.97 -0.42
C THR A 177 7.49 11.89 -0.71
N VAL A 178 8.10 10.75 -0.43
CA VAL A 178 9.44 10.40 -0.88
C VAL A 178 9.30 9.50 -2.09
N GLN A 179 9.85 9.91 -3.21
CA GLN A 179 9.83 9.11 -4.42
C GLN A 179 10.82 7.95 -4.30
N MET A 180 10.36 6.73 -4.53
CA MET A 180 11.18 5.54 -4.58
C MET A 180 11.38 5.10 -6.02
N ASP A 181 12.59 5.27 -6.52
CA ASP A 181 13.00 4.77 -7.84
C ASP A 181 13.59 3.36 -7.68
N LEU A 182 12.69 2.41 -7.51
CA LEU A 182 13.00 1.00 -7.24
C LEU A 182 11.87 0.10 -7.75
N GLN A 183 12.17 -1.18 -7.89
CA GLN A 183 11.16 -2.19 -8.17
C GLN A 183 10.32 -2.43 -6.90
N TRP A 184 9.01 -2.26 -7.05
CA TRP A 184 8.05 -2.52 -5.99
C TRP A 184 6.92 -3.40 -6.54
N LEU A 185 6.72 -4.53 -5.91
CA LEU A 185 5.61 -5.44 -6.21
C LEU A 185 4.77 -5.61 -4.94
N ASP A 186 3.55 -5.11 -5.01
CA ASP A 186 2.53 -5.42 -4.00
C ASP A 186 2.00 -6.83 -4.26
N VAL A 187 2.42 -7.80 -3.43
CA VAL A 187 2.03 -9.21 -3.56
C VAL A 187 0.67 -9.44 -2.89
N GLY A 188 -0.31 -8.61 -3.25
CA GLY A 188 -1.68 -8.68 -2.77
C GLY A 188 -2.62 -9.52 -3.65
N SER A 189 -2.13 -10.09 -4.76
CA SER A 189 -2.91 -10.90 -5.70
C SER A 189 -2.08 -12.02 -6.28
N TRP A 190 -2.73 -13.05 -6.82
CA TRP A 190 -2.05 -14.16 -7.49
C TRP A 190 -1.28 -13.74 -8.74
N PRO A 191 -1.77 -12.81 -9.60
CA PRO A 191 -0.97 -12.25 -10.68
C PRO A 191 0.31 -11.55 -10.18
N SER A 192 0.22 -10.74 -9.12
CA SER A 192 1.40 -10.08 -8.53
C SER A 192 2.37 -11.11 -7.92
N PHE A 193 1.85 -12.17 -7.30
CA PHE A 193 2.68 -13.27 -6.82
C PHE A 193 3.39 -13.97 -7.99
N ALA A 194 2.71 -14.19 -9.11
CA ALA A 194 3.32 -14.80 -10.30
C ALA A 194 4.55 -14.03 -10.77
N GLU A 195 4.56 -12.71 -10.68
CA GLU A 195 5.72 -11.88 -11.07
C GLU A 195 6.97 -12.14 -10.21
N THR A 196 6.81 -12.72 -9.02
CA THR A 196 7.92 -13.11 -8.14
C THR A 196 8.52 -14.48 -8.46
N VAL A 197 7.86 -15.24 -9.36
CA VAL A 197 8.26 -16.60 -9.73
C VAL A 197 8.89 -16.61 -11.13
N ASN A 198 10.02 -17.29 -11.27
CA ASN A 198 10.68 -17.42 -12.56
C ASN A 198 9.77 -18.09 -13.60
N ALA A 199 9.68 -17.46 -14.77
CA ALA A 199 8.91 -17.98 -15.90
C ALA A 199 9.78 -18.85 -16.83
N ASP A 200 9.18 -19.85 -17.44
CA ASP A 200 9.75 -20.54 -18.59
C ASP A 200 9.67 -19.70 -19.88
N LYS A 201 10.14 -20.24 -21.01
CA LYS A 201 10.11 -19.54 -22.31
C LYS A 201 8.69 -19.23 -22.83
N GLN A 202 7.69 -19.90 -22.33
CA GLN A 202 6.27 -19.74 -22.66
C GLN A 202 5.53 -18.84 -21.66
N GLY A 203 6.24 -18.32 -20.64
CA GLY A 203 5.66 -17.50 -19.56
C GLY A 203 4.99 -18.31 -18.45
N ASN A 204 5.14 -19.65 -18.44
CA ASN A 204 4.57 -20.48 -17.39
C ASN A 204 5.43 -20.45 -16.12
N ARG A 205 4.79 -20.51 -14.98
CA ARG A 205 5.42 -20.44 -13.65
C ARG A 205 4.93 -21.57 -12.76
N ALA A 206 5.84 -22.11 -11.95
CA ALA A 206 5.51 -23.14 -10.98
C ALA A 206 6.09 -22.75 -9.61
N ALA A 207 5.29 -22.87 -8.57
CA ALA A 207 5.65 -22.56 -7.19
C ALA A 207 5.05 -23.59 -6.22
N GLY A 208 5.46 -23.50 -4.95
CA GLY A 208 5.06 -24.45 -3.90
C GLY A 208 6.03 -25.63 -3.81
N THR A 209 5.67 -26.60 -2.96
CA THR A 209 6.50 -27.80 -2.65
C THR A 209 6.06 -29.04 -3.42
N GLY A 210 4.91 -28.98 -4.08
CA GLY A 210 4.39 -30.04 -4.94
C GLY A 210 4.97 -30.02 -6.34
N LYS A 211 4.53 -30.93 -7.18
CA LYS A 211 5.00 -31.07 -8.57
C LYS A 211 4.06 -30.38 -9.54
N THR A 212 4.60 -29.70 -10.54
CA THR A 212 3.85 -29.15 -11.67
C THR A 212 4.34 -29.82 -12.98
N VAL A 213 3.39 -30.25 -13.80
CA VAL A 213 3.61 -30.78 -15.17
C VAL A 213 2.77 -29.98 -16.15
N GLN A 214 3.39 -29.42 -17.18
CA GLN A 214 2.69 -28.56 -18.14
C GLN A 214 3.01 -29.00 -19.58
N LEU A 215 1.97 -29.11 -20.42
CA LEU A 215 2.10 -29.43 -21.83
C LEU A 215 1.23 -28.49 -22.66
N ASN A 216 1.82 -27.81 -23.65
CA ASN A 216 1.12 -26.85 -24.52
C ASN A 216 0.42 -25.74 -23.74
N CYS A 217 1.02 -25.27 -22.62
CA CYS A 217 0.51 -24.19 -21.79
C CYS A 217 1.25 -22.88 -22.08
N ARG A 218 0.58 -21.74 -21.81
CA ARG A 218 1.16 -20.41 -21.95
C ARG A 218 0.68 -19.50 -20.83
N ASN A 219 1.61 -18.71 -20.26
CA ASN A 219 1.32 -17.68 -19.25
C ASN A 219 0.47 -18.21 -18.09
N THR A 220 0.84 -19.38 -17.55
CA THR A 220 0.14 -20.01 -16.42
C THR A 220 0.93 -19.85 -15.14
N LEU A 221 0.22 -19.82 -14.00
CA LEU A 221 0.79 -20.01 -12.67
C LEU A 221 0.20 -21.28 -12.07
N SER A 222 1.05 -22.18 -11.61
CA SER A 222 0.67 -23.35 -10.82
C SER A 222 1.35 -23.32 -9.46
N VAL A 223 0.57 -23.34 -8.39
CA VAL A 223 1.05 -23.46 -7.02
C VAL A 223 0.55 -24.78 -6.46
N ALA A 224 1.45 -25.70 -6.18
CA ALA A 224 1.12 -27.04 -5.70
C ALA A 224 1.64 -27.26 -4.27
N SER A 225 0.79 -27.80 -3.39
CA SER A 225 1.19 -28.22 -2.04
C SER A 225 1.99 -29.53 -2.07
N GLU A 226 2.68 -29.84 -0.99
CA GLU A 226 3.48 -31.05 -0.82
C GLU A 226 2.67 -32.33 -1.09
N GLY A 227 3.31 -33.29 -1.75
CA GLY A 227 2.68 -34.58 -2.08
C GLY A 227 1.67 -34.53 -3.23
N HIS A 228 1.39 -33.36 -3.79
CA HIS A 228 0.41 -33.18 -4.86
C HIS A 228 1.08 -32.83 -6.20
N THR A 229 0.49 -33.33 -7.30
CA THR A 229 0.91 -32.99 -8.65
C THR A 229 -0.21 -32.27 -9.38
N VAL A 230 0.06 -31.03 -9.82
CA VAL A 230 -0.81 -30.28 -10.72
C VAL A 230 -0.36 -30.52 -12.15
N ALA A 231 -1.22 -31.05 -12.98
CA ALA A 231 -0.97 -31.28 -14.40
C ALA A 231 -1.86 -30.37 -15.25
N LEU A 232 -1.25 -29.58 -16.12
CA LEU A 232 -1.93 -28.65 -17.02
C LEU A 232 -1.70 -29.03 -18.47
N LEU A 233 -2.78 -29.06 -19.30
CA LEU A 233 -2.72 -29.40 -20.69
C LEU A 233 -3.48 -28.38 -21.55
N GLY A 234 -2.79 -27.70 -22.47
CA GLY A 234 -3.40 -26.88 -23.50
C GLY A 234 -4.12 -25.62 -22.99
N VAL A 235 -3.77 -25.14 -21.79
CA VAL A 235 -4.41 -23.97 -21.17
C VAL A 235 -3.52 -22.73 -21.23
N GLN A 236 -4.14 -21.54 -21.21
CA GLN A 236 -3.44 -20.27 -21.21
C GLN A 236 -4.09 -19.28 -20.23
N ASP A 237 -3.27 -18.34 -19.70
CA ASP A 237 -3.70 -17.26 -18.80
C ASP A 237 -4.45 -17.77 -17.56
N ILE A 238 -4.12 -18.99 -17.09
CA ILE A 238 -4.76 -19.65 -15.95
C ILE A 238 -3.85 -19.66 -14.75
N ILE A 239 -4.46 -19.42 -13.60
CA ILE A 239 -3.82 -19.57 -12.28
C ILE A 239 -4.50 -20.76 -11.60
N VAL A 240 -3.69 -21.71 -11.16
CA VAL A 240 -4.11 -22.87 -10.36
C VAL A 240 -3.37 -22.85 -9.03
N VAL A 241 -4.11 -22.85 -7.94
CA VAL A 241 -3.56 -22.93 -6.58
C VAL A 241 -4.21 -24.09 -5.87
N HIS A 242 -3.39 -25.07 -5.50
CA HIS A 242 -3.84 -26.24 -4.76
C HIS A 242 -3.29 -26.21 -3.34
N THR A 243 -4.18 -26.31 -2.36
CA THR A 243 -3.89 -26.54 -0.95
C THR A 243 -4.57 -27.83 -0.49
N PRO A 244 -4.26 -28.37 0.70
CA PRO A 244 -4.96 -29.55 1.21
C PRO A 244 -6.48 -29.38 1.33
N GLU A 245 -6.94 -28.15 1.56
CA GLU A 245 -8.35 -27.83 1.84
C GLU A 245 -9.12 -27.48 0.58
N ALA A 246 -8.48 -26.82 -0.39
CA ALA A 246 -9.18 -26.31 -1.57
C ALA A 246 -8.29 -26.19 -2.80
N THR A 247 -8.90 -26.19 -3.97
CA THR A 247 -8.24 -25.90 -5.24
C THR A 247 -8.92 -24.73 -5.92
N LEU A 248 -8.18 -23.66 -6.13
CA LEU A 248 -8.59 -22.51 -6.94
C LEU A 248 -8.11 -22.72 -8.37
N VAL A 249 -9.03 -22.52 -9.33
CA VAL A 249 -8.72 -22.39 -10.76
C VAL A 249 -9.37 -21.11 -11.25
N MET A 250 -8.58 -20.19 -11.79
CA MET A 250 -9.12 -18.92 -12.31
C MET A 250 -8.34 -18.44 -13.53
N HIS A 251 -8.99 -17.64 -14.38
CA HIS A 251 -8.30 -16.84 -15.39
C HIS A 251 -7.59 -15.66 -14.71
N ALA A 252 -6.35 -15.34 -15.09
CA ALA A 252 -5.54 -14.30 -14.44
C ALA A 252 -6.23 -12.93 -14.41
N SER A 253 -6.98 -12.57 -15.48
CA SER A 253 -7.74 -11.30 -15.55
C SER A 253 -8.90 -11.20 -14.57
N LYS A 254 -9.26 -12.29 -13.89
CA LYS A 254 -10.38 -12.37 -12.93
C LYS A 254 -9.93 -12.30 -11.47
N ALA A 255 -8.67 -11.97 -11.23
CA ALA A 255 -8.12 -11.96 -9.88
C ALA A 255 -8.84 -11.00 -8.91
N GLU A 256 -9.36 -9.89 -9.40
CA GLU A 256 -10.11 -8.91 -8.57
C GLU A 256 -11.48 -9.47 -8.10
N GLU A 257 -12.05 -10.43 -8.85
CA GLU A 257 -13.33 -11.07 -8.51
C GLU A 257 -13.17 -12.15 -7.43
N LEU A 258 -11.94 -12.56 -7.08
CA LEU A 258 -11.66 -13.61 -6.09
C LEU A 258 -12.31 -13.33 -4.73
N LYS A 259 -12.36 -12.06 -4.31
CA LYS A 259 -13.03 -11.68 -3.06
C LYS A 259 -14.53 -12.00 -3.08
N GLN A 260 -15.18 -11.86 -4.22
CA GLN A 260 -16.58 -12.21 -4.37
C GLN A 260 -16.77 -13.73 -4.30
N LEU A 261 -15.90 -14.49 -5.00
CA LEU A 261 -15.91 -15.95 -4.95
C LEU A 261 -15.70 -16.46 -3.51
N HIS A 262 -14.71 -15.89 -2.79
CA HIS A 262 -14.46 -16.22 -1.39
C HIS A 262 -15.69 -16.00 -0.50
N GLY A 263 -16.47 -14.93 -0.75
CA GLY A 263 -17.72 -14.66 -0.04
C GLY A 263 -18.84 -15.70 -0.28
N MET A 264 -18.71 -16.57 -1.28
CA MET A 264 -19.66 -17.63 -1.63
C MET A 264 -19.28 -19.00 -1.05
N LEU A 265 -18.09 -19.11 -0.45
CA LEU A 265 -17.64 -20.36 0.18
C LEU A 265 -18.33 -20.56 1.54
N ASP A 266 -18.33 -21.81 2.00
CA ASP A 266 -18.80 -22.17 3.34
C ASP A 266 -17.88 -21.59 4.44
N ASP A 267 -18.41 -21.44 5.65
CA ASP A 267 -17.70 -20.74 6.74
C ASP A 267 -16.41 -21.44 7.18
N ASP A 268 -16.26 -22.73 6.95
CA ASP A 268 -15.06 -23.52 7.21
C ASP A 268 -13.91 -23.29 6.21
N LEU A 269 -14.20 -22.65 5.06
CA LEU A 269 -13.22 -22.28 4.02
C LEU A 269 -12.98 -20.77 3.90
N ARG A 270 -13.57 -19.96 4.79
CA ARG A 270 -13.45 -18.48 4.81
C ARG A 270 -12.37 -17.97 5.72
#